data_8756025988fd2d0c91e8ab8394e86e05
#
_entry.id   8756025988fd2d0c91e8ab8394e86e05
#
_cell.length_a   1.000
_cell.length_b   1.000
_cell.length_c   1.000
_cell.angle_alpha   90.00
_cell.angle_beta   90.00
_cell.angle_gamma   90.00
#
_symmetry.space_group_name_H-M   'P 1'
#
loop_
_entity.id
_entity.type
_entity.pdbx_description
1 polymer ?
#
loop_
_entity_poly.entity_id
_entity_poly.type
_entity_poly.pdbx_seq_one_letter_code
_entity_poly.pdbx_strand_id
1 'polypeptide(L)'
;MAVSDSYWEPTGRPGDFGPLGPWTLELTNYLACTDTAVRCLPVVLRGLVIGYLWASESEDAAGYVGRAGTGAVGFDAGGRWRRRLKEARDAGFSAWEAVQLWVGEPEDSVGGAIPDDAQDLILPNSEAARGLASRADGYERR
;
A
#
# COMPACT_ATOMS: atom_id res chain seq x y z
N MET A 1 0.18 -1.10 35.64
CA MET A 1 0.72 -1.16 35.02
C MET A 1 1.19 -0.96 34.67
N ALA A 2 0.96 -0.94 35.53
CA ALA A 2 1.50 -0.94 34.94
C ALA A 2 2.19 -0.81 34.58
N VAL A 3 2.08 -0.73 35.06
CA VAL A 3 2.79 -0.71 34.47
C VAL A 3 3.38 -0.58 34.17
N SER A 4 3.06 -0.45 34.91
CA SER A 4 3.64 -0.42 34.48
C SER A 4 4.23 -0.29 34.11
N ASP A 5 3.89 -0.17 34.59
CA ASP A 5 4.50 -0.16 34.09
C ASP A 5 4.85 0.12 33.53
N SER A 6 4.39 0.29 34.16
CA SER A 6 4.63 0.38 33.47
C SER A 6 4.97 0.57 32.90
N TYR A 7 4.52 0.82 33.19
CA TYR A 7 4.95 0.95 32.53
C TYR A 7 5.42 0.88 32.14
N TRP A 8 4.86 1.12 32.91
CA TRP A 8 5.33 0.93 32.23
C TRP A 8 6.06 0.19 32.08
N GLU A 9 5.76 0.14 32.08
CA GLU A 9 6.19 -0.52 31.80
C GLU A 9 6.80 -1.24 31.49
N PRO A 10 6.82 -0.90 32.55
CA PRO A 10 7.14 -1.50 32.09
C PRO A 10 7.75 -2.25 32.02
N THR A 11 7.31 -2.24 32.54
CA THR A 11 7.56 -2.90 32.21
C THR A 11 8.05 -3.65 31.94
N GLY A 12 7.61 -3.49 32.60
CA GLY A 12 7.51 -4.18 32.13
C GLY A 12 7.99 -4.82 31.89
N ARG A 13 7.67 -4.86 31.87
CA ARG A 13 7.83 -5.48 31.36
C ARG A 13 8.24 -6.37 30.86
N PRO A 14 7.80 -6.14 31.60
CA PRO A 14 7.99 -6.86 30.84
C PRO A 14 8.01 -7.66 30.39
N GLY A 15 7.56 -7.73 30.49
CA GLY A 15 7.28 -8.28 29.79
C GLY A 15 6.97 -8.59 29.44
N ASP A 16 6.53 -8.63 29.97
CA ASP A 16 6.17 -8.68 29.41
C ASP A 16 5.94 -8.60 28.72
N PHE A 17 5.59 -8.80 28.97
CA PHE A 17 5.47 -8.63 28.04
C PHE A 17 5.61 -9.42 27.46
N GLY A 18 5.54 -9.56 27.50
CA GLY A 18 5.59 -10.03 26.76
C GLY A 18 5.87 -10.61 26.07
N PRO A 19 5.76 -10.76 25.89
CA PRO A 19 6.14 -11.03 25.01
C PRO A 19 6.35 -10.86 24.19
N LEU A 20 6.27 -10.57 24.11
CA LEU A 20 6.49 -10.13 23.27
C LEU A 20 6.81 -10.15 22.48
N GLY A 21 6.85 -9.99 22.36
CA GLY A 21 7.04 -9.83 21.57
C GLY A 21 7.10 -9.69 20.79
N PRO A 22 7.27 -9.69 20.67
CA PRO A 22 7.08 -9.40 19.85
C PRO A 22 6.62 -9.20 19.21
N TRP A 23 6.42 -9.16 19.40
CA TRP A 23 5.82 -8.86 18.98
C TRP A 23 5.61 -8.85 17.89
N THR A 24 5.46 -9.13 17.94
CA THR A 24 5.07 -9.05 17.23
C THR A 24 4.61 -8.62 16.51
N LEU A 25 4.85 -8.59 16.36
CA LEU A 25 4.43 -7.97 15.66
C LEU A 25 3.75 -8.45 14.62
N GLU A 26 2.72 -8.49 14.71
CA GLU A 26 1.95 -8.82 13.85
C GLU A 26 1.86 -7.88 12.84
N LEU A 27 2.05 -8.19 11.69
CA LEU A 27 1.94 -7.30 10.62
C LEU A 27 0.51 -7.15 10.26
N THR A 28 -0.01 -5.95 10.41
CA THR A 28 -1.37 -5.65 10.02
C THR A 28 -1.42 -5.07 8.63
N ASN A 29 -0.26 -4.86 7.99
CA ASN A 29 -0.18 -4.32 6.63
C ASN A 29 0.79 -5.16 5.83
N TYR A 30 0.67 -5.06 4.51
CA TYR A 30 1.68 -5.65 3.65
C TYR A 30 2.99 -4.89 3.84
N LEU A 31 4.10 -5.52 3.51
CA LEU A 31 5.39 -4.85 3.57
C LEU A 31 5.35 -3.62 2.66
N ALA A 32 5.93 -2.53 3.14
CA ALA A 32 5.86 -1.26 2.42
C ALA A 32 6.95 -1.11 1.36
N CYS A 33 7.87 -2.05 1.27
CA CYS A 33 8.91 -2.04 0.25
C CYS A 33 9.39 -3.46 0.01
N THR A 34 9.95 -3.67 -1.17
CA THR A 34 10.46 -4.97 -1.53
C THR A 34 11.52 -4.80 -2.63
N ASP A 35 12.50 -5.69 -2.62
CA ASP A 35 13.51 -5.75 -3.68
C ASP A 35 13.09 -6.70 -4.79
N THR A 36 11.96 -7.38 -4.64
CA THR A 36 11.46 -8.29 -5.66
C THR A 36 10.66 -7.53 -6.70
N ALA A 37 10.45 -8.17 -7.85
CA ALA A 37 9.68 -7.54 -8.91
C ALA A 37 8.26 -7.25 -8.44
N VAL A 38 7.72 -6.12 -8.90
CA VAL A 38 6.37 -5.71 -8.55
C VAL A 38 5.58 -5.44 -9.81
N ARG A 39 4.27 -5.60 -9.70
CA ARG A 39 3.34 -5.18 -10.74
C ARG A 39 2.68 -3.89 -10.29
N CYS A 40 2.59 -2.94 -11.20
CA CYS A 40 2.17 -1.58 -10.88
C CYS A 40 0.98 -1.22 -11.75
N LEU A 41 -0.10 -0.74 -11.13
CA LEU A 41 -1.32 -0.36 -11.86
C LEU A 41 -1.64 1.10 -11.59
N PRO A 42 -2.11 1.83 -12.60
CA PRO A 42 -2.46 3.23 -12.40
C PRO A 42 -3.78 3.37 -11.65
N VAL A 43 -3.88 4.40 -10.86
CA VAL A 43 -5.11 4.78 -10.17
C VAL A 43 -5.57 6.08 -10.81
N VAL A 44 -6.80 6.09 -11.29
CA VAL A 44 -7.34 7.19 -12.07
C VAL A 44 -8.52 7.82 -11.35
N LEU A 45 -8.58 9.15 -11.32
CA LEU A 45 -9.71 9.89 -10.79
C LEU A 45 -10.05 10.98 -11.79
N ARG A 46 -11.28 10.94 -12.28
CA ARG A 46 -11.77 11.92 -13.26
C ARG A 46 -10.87 12.04 -14.47
N GLY A 47 -10.40 10.89 -14.94
CA GLY A 47 -9.58 10.85 -16.15
C GLY A 47 -8.11 11.17 -15.94
N LEU A 48 -7.69 11.43 -14.72
CA LEU A 48 -6.31 11.78 -14.42
C LEU A 48 -5.66 10.69 -13.58
N VAL A 49 -4.47 10.27 -13.97
CA VAL A 49 -3.71 9.32 -13.15
C VAL A 49 -3.22 10.06 -11.91
N ILE A 50 -3.68 9.64 -10.74
CA ILE A 50 -3.34 10.31 -9.49
C ILE A 50 -2.34 9.54 -8.65
N GLY A 51 -2.07 8.29 -9.01
CA GLY A 51 -1.11 7.50 -8.27
C GLY A 51 -1.04 6.10 -8.86
N TYR A 52 -0.30 5.25 -8.16
CA TYR A 52 -0.08 3.88 -8.59
C TYR A 52 -0.17 2.94 -7.41
N LEU A 53 -0.80 1.78 -7.66
CA LEU A 53 -0.75 0.67 -6.71
C LEU A 53 0.26 -0.32 -7.23
N TRP A 54 1.04 -0.89 -6.33
CA TRP A 54 2.00 -1.90 -6.71
C TRP A 54 1.92 -3.08 -5.73
N ALA A 55 2.25 -4.25 -6.20
CA ALA A 55 2.28 -5.45 -5.37
C ALA A 55 3.28 -6.44 -5.93
N SER A 56 3.92 -7.18 -5.02
CA SER A 56 4.80 -8.26 -5.39
C SER A 56 4.01 -9.56 -5.43
N GLU A 57 4.33 -10.44 -6.38
CA GLU A 57 3.71 -11.77 -6.40
C GLU A 57 4.48 -12.75 -5.54
N SER A 58 5.74 -12.45 -5.26
CA SER A 58 6.60 -13.38 -4.52
C SER A 58 6.74 -13.03 -3.05
N GLU A 59 6.37 -11.82 -2.66
CA GLU A 59 6.40 -11.40 -1.28
C GLU A 59 5.09 -10.75 -0.91
N ASP A 60 4.81 -10.67 0.38
CA ASP A 60 3.60 -10.03 0.85
C ASP A 60 3.85 -8.54 0.99
N ALA A 61 4.10 -7.89 -0.13
CA ALA A 61 4.43 -6.48 -0.17
C ALA A 61 3.53 -5.76 -1.16
N ALA A 62 2.99 -4.63 -0.75
CA ALA A 62 2.10 -3.82 -1.58
C ALA A 62 2.07 -2.39 -1.06
N GLY A 63 1.75 -1.46 -1.93
CA GLY A 63 1.63 -0.08 -1.50
C GLY A 63 1.00 0.79 -2.56
N TYR A 64 0.75 2.03 -2.15
CA TYR A 64 0.23 3.06 -3.03
C TYR A 64 1.22 4.24 -3.02
N VAL A 65 1.43 4.81 -4.18
CA VAL A 65 2.29 5.98 -4.31
C VAL A 65 1.52 7.06 -5.07
N GLY A 66 1.41 8.26 -4.48
CA GLY A 66 0.77 9.38 -5.17
C GLY A 66 1.65 9.88 -6.30
N ARG A 67 1.02 10.25 -7.43
CA ARG A 67 1.76 10.73 -8.58
C ARG A 67 2.16 12.19 -8.39
N ALA A 68 3.37 12.52 -8.79
CA ALA A 68 3.86 13.90 -8.71
C ALA A 68 2.95 14.83 -9.50
N GLY A 69 2.75 16.01 -8.98
CA GLY A 69 1.92 17.01 -9.64
C GLY A 69 0.44 16.93 -9.34
N THR A 70 0.00 15.92 -8.57
CA THR A 70 -1.41 15.79 -8.22
C THR A 70 -1.75 16.34 -6.84
N GLY A 71 -0.74 16.72 -6.06
CA GLY A 71 -0.92 17.41 -4.80
C GLY A 71 -1.78 16.63 -3.81
N ALA A 72 -2.72 17.34 -3.19
CA ALA A 72 -3.56 16.73 -2.17
C ALA A 72 -4.40 15.58 -2.70
N VAL A 73 -4.81 15.63 -3.96
CA VAL A 73 -5.66 14.58 -4.53
C VAL A 73 -4.93 13.23 -4.50
N GLY A 74 -3.69 13.20 -5.00
CA GLY A 74 -2.92 11.96 -4.97
C GLY A 74 -2.58 11.54 -3.56
N PHE A 75 -2.28 12.49 -2.69
CA PHE A 75 -1.95 12.19 -1.31
C PHE A 75 -3.15 11.60 -0.55
N ASP A 76 -4.31 12.23 -0.71
CA ASP A 76 -5.51 11.80 0.03
C ASP A 76 -5.97 10.40 -0.39
N ALA A 77 -5.79 10.07 -1.67
CA ALA A 77 -6.13 8.74 -2.14
C ALA A 77 -5.33 7.67 -1.41
N GLY A 78 -4.12 8.01 -0.96
CA GLY A 78 -3.28 7.05 -0.25
C GLY A 78 -3.92 6.52 1.02
N GLY A 79 -4.62 7.37 1.75
CA GLY A 79 -5.29 6.91 2.97
C GLY A 79 -6.36 5.87 2.68
N ARG A 80 -7.12 6.10 1.60
CA ARG A 80 -8.16 5.17 1.19
C ARG A 80 -7.57 3.83 0.76
N TRP A 81 -6.50 3.87 -0.02
CA TRP A 81 -5.89 2.63 -0.52
C TRP A 81 -5.17 1.87 0.57
N ARG A 82 -4.53 2.57 1.52
CA ARG A 82 -3.87 1.88 2.63
C ARG A 82 -4.90 1.13 3.47
N ARG A 83 -6.08 1.72 3.67
CA ARG A 83 -7.14 1.04 4.42
C ARG A 83 -7.62 -0.20 3.66
N ARG A 84 -7.83 -0.07 2.36
CA ARG A 84 -8.28 -1.21 1.54
C ARG A 84 -7.27 -2.35 1.55
N LEU A 85 -6.00 -2.01 1.47
CA LEU A 85 -4.95 -3.04 1.52
C LEU A 85 -4.93 -3.71 2.88
N LYS A 86 -5.08 -2.95 3.94
CA LYS A 86 -5.11 -3.54 5.27
C LYS A 86 -6.29 -4.47 5.45
N GLU A 87 -7.45 -4.07 4.96
CA GLU A 87 -8.63 -4.91 5.06
C GLU A 87 -8.47 -6.20 4.26
N ALA A 88 -7.86 -6.12 3.10
CA ALA A 88 -7.61 -7.31 2.30
C ALA A 88 -6.62 -8.24 2.98
N ARG A 89 -5.59 -7.70 3.61
CA ARG A 89 -4.66 -8.52 4.34
C ARG A 89 -5.33 -9.21 5.53
N ASP A 90 -6.15 -8.48 6.24
CA ASP A 90 -6.89 -9.06 7.37
C ASP A 90 -7.81 -10.18 6.90
N ALA A 91 -8.29 -10.09 5.67
CA ALA A 91 -9.15 -11.11 5.09
C ALA A 91 -8.38 -12.29 4.49
N GLY A 92 -7.05 -12.21 4.49
CA GLY A 92 -6.23 -13.33 4.06
C GLY A 92 -5.77 -13.30 2.61
N PHE A 93 -5.96 -12.19 1.91
CA PHE A 93 -5.53 -12.09 0.51
C PHE A 93 -4.03 -11.84 0.41
N SER A 94 -3.40 -12.39 -0.63
CA SER A 94 -2.03 -12.03 -0.94
C SER A 94 -1.97 -10.60 -1.44
N ALA A 95 -0.76 -10.04 -1.50
CA ALA A 95 -0.61 -8.65 -1.92
C ALA A 95 -1.17 -8.40 -3.32
N TRP A 96 -0.83 -9.29 -4.27
CA TRP A 96 -1.31 -9.10 -5.64
C TRP A 96 -2.82 -9.30 -5.74
N GLU A 97 -3.35 -10.29 -5.03
CA GLU A 97 -4.80 -10.50 -4.99
C GLU A 97 -5.53 -9.28 -4.44
N ALA A 98 -4.94 -8.64 -3.41
CA ALA A 98 -5.55 -7.46 -2.81
C ALA A 98 -5.70 -6.32 -3.80
N VAL A 99 -4.70 -6.14 -4.65
CA VAL A 99 -4.76 -5.09 -5.67
C VAL A 99 -5.78 -5.46 -6.75
N GLN A 100 -5.79 -6.73 -7.16
CA GLN A 100 -6.69 -7.18 -8.21
C GLN A 100 -8.17 -7.07 -7.83
N LEU A 101 -8.48 -7.11 -6.54
CA LEU A 101 -9.86 -6.97 -6.09
C LEU A 101 -10.52 -5.70 -6.60
N TRP A 102 -9.73 -4.67 -6.82
CA TRP A 102 -10.27 -3.36 -7.13
C TRP A 102 -10.21 -2.99 -8.61
N VAL A 103 -9.69 -3.88 -9.44
CA VAL A 103 -9.65 -3.61 -10.88
C VAL A 103 -11.07 -3.63 -11.41
N GLY A 104 -11.46 -2.56 -12.08
CA GLY A 104 -12.79 -2.46 -12.67
C GLY A 104 -13.91 -2.05 -11.74
N GLU A 105 -13.59 -1.80 -10.46
CA GLU A 105 -14.60 -1.35 -9.51
C GLU A 105 -14.94 0.12 -9.76
N PRO A 106 -16.15 0.56 -9.39
CA PRO A 106 -16.55 1.94 -9.62
C PRO A 106 -15.60 2.96 -8.99
N GLU A 107 -15.49 4.10 -9.62
CA GLU A 107 -14.60 5.15 -9.16
C GLU A 107 -15.07 5.69 -7.81
N ASP A 108 -14.15 5.77 -6.86
CA ASP A 108 -14.37 6.34 -5.55
C ASP A 108 -13.99 7.83 -5.61
N SER A 109 -14.78 8.67 -4.97
CA SER A 109 -14.56 10.12 -5.06
C SER A 109 -13.22 10.58 -4.49
N VAL A 110 -12.63 9.79 -3.59
CA VAL A 110 -11.34 10.12 -2.99
C VAL A 110 -10.23 9.23 -3.54
N GLY A 111 -10.49 7.93 -3.60
CA GLY A 111 -9.48 6.96 -4.01
C GLY A 111 -9.34 6.76 -5.50
N GLY A 112 -10.33 7.18 -6.28
CA GLY A 112 -10.31 6.92 -7.71
C GLY A 112 -10.62 5.48 -8.02
N ALA A 113 -10.10 4.98 -9.13
CA ALA A 113 -10.35 3.62 -9.56
C ALA A 113 -9.18 3.09 -10.37
N ILE A 114 -9.07 1.77 -10.42
CA ILE A 114 -8.14 1.12 -11.35
C ILE A 114 -9.00 0.71 -12.55
N PRO A 115 -8.73 1.26 -13.74
CA PRO A 115 -9.55 0.92 -14.90
C PRO A 115 -9.51 -0.57 -15.18
N ASP A 116 -10.62 -1.13 -15.69
CA ASP A 116 -10.67 -2.55 -15.97
C ASP A 116 -9.77 -2.95 -17.12
N ASP A 117 -9.38 -1.99 -17.97
CA ASP A 117 -8.47 -2.25 -19.07
C ASP A 117 -7.05 -1.81 -18.74
N ALA A 118 -6.76 -1.48 -17.50
CA ALA A 118 -5.42 -1.06 -17.11
C ALA A 118 -4.44 -2.21 -17.31
N GLN A 119 -3.28 -1.87 -17.87
CA GLN A 119 -2.22 -2.84 -18.02
C GLN A 119 -1.18 -2.64 -16.95
N ASP A 120 -0.81 -3.73 -16.31
CA ASP A 120 0.20 -3.65 -15.27
C ASP A 120 1.58 -3.48 -15.87
N LEU A 121 2.39 -2.69 -15.19
CA LEU A 121 3.79 -2.54 -15.53
C LEU A 121 4.59 -3.41 -14.56
N ILE A 122 5.52 -4.18 -15.11
CA ILE A 122 6.38 -5.01 -14.26
C ILE A 122 7.66 -4.24 -14.01
N LEU A 123 7.94 -3.97 -12.76
CA LEU A 123 9.10 -3.19 -12.35
C LEU A 123 9.99 -4.03 -11.45
N PRO A 124 11.29 -3.74 -11.40
CA PRO A 124 12.22 -4.60 -10.65
C PRO A 124 12.06 -4.58 -9.14
N ASN A 125 11.46 -3.52 -8.60
CA ASN A 125 11.29 -3.41 -7.15
C ASN A 125 10.34 -2.26 -6.84
N SER A 126 10.04 -2.08 -5.55
CA SER A 126 9.11 -1.03 -5.14
C SER A 126 9.67 0.37 -5.33
N GLU A 127 10.98 0.52 -5.28
CA GLU A 127 11.58 1.82 -5.50
C GLU A 127 11.35 2.30 -6.92
N ALA A 128 11.34 1.38 -7.88
CA ALA A 128 11.05 1.73 -9.27
C ALA A 128 9.62 2.26 -9.41
N ALA A 129 8.69 1.75 -8.60
CA ALA A 129 7.32 2.27 -8.59
C ALA A 129 7.29 3.70 -8.08
N ARG A 130 8.07 3.99 -7.04
CA ARG A 130 8.18 5.37 -6.56
C ARG A 130 8.79 6.26 -7.61
N GLY A 131 9.78 5.76 -8.32
CA GLY A 131 10.41 6.51 -9.41
C GLY A 131 9.43 6.85 -10.51
N LEU A 132 8.58 5.90 -10.86
CA LEU A 132 7.55 6.14 -11.88
C LEU A 132 6.59 7.24 -11.40
N ALA A 133 6.15 7.17 -10.17
CA ALA A 133 5.21 8.14 -9.64
C ALA A 133 5.81 9.53 -9.48
N SER A 134 7.12 9.62 -9.33
CA SER A 134 7.77 10.91 -9.15
C SER A 134 7.90 11.68 -10.44
N ARG A 135 7.60 11.07 -11.59
CA ARG A 135 7.64 11.74 -12.87
C ARG A 135 6.24 12.19 -13.24
N ALA A 136 6.06 13.52 -13.38
CA ALA A 136 4.73 14.07 -13.63
C ALA A 136 4.15 13.61 -14.97
N ASP A 137 5.00 13.26 -15.93
CA ASP A 137 4.56 12.85 -17.26
C ASP A 137 4.70 11.36 -17.49
N GLY A 138 4.90 10.57 -16.43
CA GLY A 138 5.27 9.19 -16.57
C GLY A 138 4.29 8.33 -17.35
N TYR A 139 3.35 7.73 -16.66
CA TYR A 139 2.49 6.74 -17.26
C TYR A 139 1.68 7.28 -18.45
N GLU A 140 1.26 8.52 -18.34
CA GLU A 140 0.39 9.07 -19.36
C GLU A 140 1.05 9.26 -20.72
N ARG A 141 2.34 9.21 -20.74
CA ARG A 141 3.03 9.41 -21.98
C ARG A 141 3.09 8.15 -22.81
N ARG A 142 2.49 7.11 -22.30
CA ARG A 142 2.59 5.87 -22.99
C ARG A 142 1.67 5.74 -24.15
#